data_98ebb8ae3783991cbaef766d1c7e0373
#
_entry.id   98ebb8ae3783991cbaef766d1c7e0373
#
_cell.length_a   1.000
_cell.length_b   1.000
_cell.length_c   1.000
_cell.angle_alpha   90.00
_cell.angle_beta   90.00
_cell.angle_gamma   90.00
#
_symmetry.space_group_name_H-M   'P 1'
#
loop_
_entity.id
_entity.type
_entity.pdbx_description
1 polymer ?
#
loop_
_entity_poly.entity_id
_entity_poly.type
_entity_poly.pdbx_seq_one_letter_code
_entity_poly.pdbx_strand_id
1 'polypeptide(L)'
;MKDKKTIWFDFTNVPHVNFLLPIVKRYEGQCEMVFTIRDFAETKSLFEKKIGKPYLVIGEHQGGSKLRKVWGVVERIVALQKVVPDFDVKISCGADASNIVAKQRGKKTVTFDDNDISPNWRYAPFADLAFFPKAIPTEKLHKQWFKRNLYQYEGYKENFYLADYEPNAAFVESLPFAAGADGKKHYVVVRPENIRANYVEGRTSIVPELLRELEKRGANVLFLPRYETDRDYAQGVKGVYMPSEAVNGLDACFYADAILTGAGTMAREAACMGVPSVSFFAGSRLLAVDQSLVEAGKMFFSRSVPEIMRYLEGAKSGEASMEQSRATQKEIFGKLDEFIGV
;
A
#
# COMPACT_ATOMS: atom_id res chain seq x y z
N MET A 1 1.09 16.31 -36.16
CA MET A 1 1.47 15.70 -34.87
C MET A 1 0.25 14.95 -34.40
N LYS A 2 0.38 13.63 -34.05
CA LYS A 2 -0.75 12.94 -33.40
C LYS A 2 -1.00 13.64 -32.08
N ASP A 3 -2.26 14.01 -31.79
CA ASP A 3 -2.61 14.57 -30.51
C ASP A 3 -2.21 13.60 -29.40
N LYS A 4 -1.52 14.12 -28.39
CA LYS A 4 -1.11 13.31 -27.24
C LYS A 4 -2.36 12.82 -26.52
N LYS A 5 -2.39 11.55 -26.13
CA LYS A 5 -3.44 11.02 -25.28
C LYS A 5 -3.42 11.67 -23.90
N THR A 6 -4.60 11.85 -23.33
CA THR A 6 -4.76 12.37 -21.98
C THR A 6 -5.13 11.25 -21.02
N ILE A 7 -4.35 11.08 -19.95
CA ILE A 7 -4.59 10.11 -18.88
C ILE A 7 -5.10 10.84 -17.65
N TRP A 8 -6.25 10.43 -17.14
CA TRP A 8 -6.78 10.90 -15.87
C TRP A 8 -6.40 9.91 -14.74
N PHE A 9 -5.62 10.37 -13.76
CA PHE A 9 -5.28 9.64 -12.54
C PHE A 9 -6.16 10.10 -11.37
N ASP A 10 -6.74 9.13 -10.64
CA ASP A 10 -7.58 9.41 -9.47
C ASP A 10 -7.02 8.76 -8.20
N PHE A 11 -6.57 9.59 -7.25
CA PHE A 11 -5.95 9.19 -5.99
C PHE A 11 -6.93 9.28 -4.84
N THR A 12 -7.32 8.17 -4.26
CA THR A 12 -8.34 8.11 -3.20
C THR A 12 -7.79 7.71 -1.83
N ASN A 13 -6.50 7.32 -1.74
CA ASN A 13 -5.87 6.87 -0.51
C ASN A 13 -4.33 7.01 -0.60
N VAL A 14 -3.67 7.10 0.56
CA VAL A 14 -2.20 7.27 0.68
C VAL A 14 -1.39 6.22 -0.10
N PRO A 15 -1.64 4.89 0.02
CA PRO A 15 -0.89 3.89 -0.73
C PRO A 15 -0.99 4.01 -2.25
N HIS A 16 -2.05 4.66 -2.76
CA HIS A 16 -2.23 4.84 -4.20
C HIS A 16 -1.17 5.77 -4.81
N VAL A 17 -0.63 6.70 -4.01
CA VAL A 17 0.43 7.62 -4.48
C VAL A 17 1.70 6.84 -4.81
N ASN A 18 2.14 5.97 -3.92
CA ASN A 18 3.32 5.14 -4.16
C ASN A 18 3.11 4.20 -5.34
N PHE A 19 1.92 3.58 -5.40
CA PHE A 19 1.61 2.59 -6.43
C PHE A 19 1.48 3.21 -7.83
N LEU A 20 0.81 4.36 -7.98
CA LEU A 20 0.60 4.98 -9.28
C LEU A 20 1.80 5.82 -9.76
N LEU A 21 2.75 6.15 -8.86
CA LEU A 21 3.93 6.93 -9.22
C LEU A 21 4.75 6.36 -10.39
N PRO A 22 5.06 5.05 -10.45
CA PRO A 22 5.74 4.48 -11.61
C PRO A 22 4.96 4.67 -12.92
N ILE A 23 3.62 4.59 -12.87
CA ILE A 23 2.77 4.79 -14.06
C ILE A 23 2.81 6.25 -14.52
N VAL A 24 2.74 7.19 -13.57
CA VAL A 24 2.89 8.63 -13.87
C VAL A 24 4.23 8.89 -14.52
N LYS A 25 5.34 8.39 -13.94
CA LYS A 25 6.69 8.54 -14.50
C LYS A 25 6.82 7.92 -15.91
N ARG A 26 6.23 6.73 -16.11
CA ARG A 26 6.26 6.02 -17.40
C ARG A 26 5.69 6.83 -18.55
N TYR A 27 4.56 7.50 -18.32
CA TYR A 27 3.84 8.23 -19.37
C TYR A 27 4.15 9.73 -19.38
N GLU A 28 4.98 10.22 -18.44
CA GLU A 28 5.42 11.62 -18.42
C GLU A 28 6.12 11.99 -19.74
N GLY A 29 5.73 13.11 -20.32
CA GLY A 29 6.22 13.57 -21.63
C GLY A 29 5.59 12.86 -22.85
N GLN A 30 5.02 11.67 -22.70
CA GLN A 30 4.34 10.92 -23.76
C GLN A 30 2.83 11.25 -23.82
N CYS A 31 2.20 11.46 -22.66
CA CYS A 31 0.78 11.76 -22.52
C CYS A 31 0.57 13.06 -21.74
N GLU A 32 -0.58 13.72 -21.99
CA GLU A 32 -1.10 14.73 -21.09
C GLU A 32 -1.70 14.05 -19.83
N MET A 33 -1.66 14.73 -18.68
CA MET A 33 -2.10 14.13 -17.43
C MET A 33 -3.04 15.05 -16.66
N VAL A 34 -4.12 14.48 -16.17
CA VAL A 34 -5.08 15.11 -15.26
C VAL A 34 -5.04 14.35 -13.93
N PHE A 35 -4.95 15.07 -12.81
CA PHE A 35 -4.88 14.48 -11.49
C PHE A 35 -6.04 14.93 -10.62
N THR A 36 -6.73 13.97 -9.99
CA THR A 36 -7.70 14.22 -8.95
C THR A 36 -7.30 13.49 -7.68
N ILE A 37 -7.48 14.16 -6.54
CA ILE A 37 -7.14 13.64 -5.21
C ILE A 37 -8.38 13.74 -4.34
N ARG A 38 -8.66 12.69 -3.59
CA ARG A 38 -9.61 12.75 -2.48
C ARG A 38 -8.90 13.27 -1.25
N ASP A 39 -9.50 14.24 -0.54
CA ASP A 39 -8.97 14.73 0.73
C ASP A 39 -9.16 13.67 1.82
N PHE A 40 -8.10 12.91 2.04
CA PHE A 40 -8.07 11.82 3.01
C PHE A 40 -6.65 11.57 3.52
N ALA A 41 -6.48 11.67 4.83
CA ALA A 41 -5.18 11.49 5.51
C ALA A 41 -4.06 12.30 4.81
N GLU A 42 -2.86 11.75 4.76
CA GLU A 42 -1.70 12.41 4.16
C GLU A 42 -1.63 12.26 2.61
N THR A 43 -2.73 11.89 1.93
CA THR A 43 -2.71 11.65 0.47
C THR A 43 -2.23 12.88 -0.30
N LYS A 44 -2.70 14.07 0.10
CA LYS A 44 -2.35 15.34 -0.54
C LYS A 44 -0.86 15.67 -0.35
N SER A 45 -0.37 15.68 0.88
CA SER A 45 1.03 16.01 1.19
C SER A 45 2.02 15.02 0.55
N LEU A 46 1.66 13.72 0.52
CA LEU A 46 2.48 12.71 -0.15
C LEU A 46 2.48 12.89 -1.67
N PHE A 47 1.34 13.25 -2.28
CA PHE A 47 1.25 13.55 -3.69
C PHE A 47 2.12 14.75 -4.07
N GLU A 48 2.02 15.85 -3.32
CA GLU A 48 2.84 17.05 -3.50
C GLU A 48 4.33 16.74 -3.43
N LYS A 49 4.74 15.94 -2.44
CA LYS A 49 6.14 15.55 -2.24
C LYS A 49 6.69 14.63 -3.34
N LYS A 50 5.88 13.69 -3.84
CA LYS A 50 6.37 12.63 -4.76
C LYS A 50 6.06 12.89 -6.23
N ILE A 51 4.95 13.53 -6.55
CA ILE A 51 4.49 13.78 -7.91
C ILE A 51 4.63 15.27 -8.29
N GLY A 52 4.20 16.18 -7.40
CA GLY A 52 4.44 17.62 -7.53
C GLY A 52 3.79 18.26 -8.77
N LYS A 53 2.73 17.67 -9.31
CA LYS A 53 1.99 18.18 -10.48
C LYS A 53 0.71 18.90 -10.03
N PRO A 54 0.14 19.80 -10.85
CA PRO A 54 -1.18 20.40 -10.58
C PRO A 54 -2.25 19.33 -10.44
N TYR A 55 -3.16 19.48 -9.47
CA TYR A 55 -4.22 18.52 -9.17
C TYR A 55 -5.51 19.22 -8.72
N LEU A 56 -6.62 18.49 -8.80
CA LEU A 56 -7.92 18.91 -8.29
C LEU A 56 -8.28 18.10 -7.04
N VAL A 57 -8.61 18.78 -5.95
CA VAL A 57 -9.09 18.10 -4.71
C VAL A 57 -10.61 17.93 -4.81
N ILE A 58 -11.09 16.69 -4.81
CA ILE A 58 -12.51 16.39 -5.02
C ILE A 58 -12.96 15.28 -4.08
N GLY A 59 -13.85 15.67 -3.16
CA GLY A 59 -14.44 14.81 -2.15
C GLY A 59 -13.55 14.62 -0.93
N GLU A 60 -14.22 14.48 0.21
CA GLU A 60 -13.63 14.24 1.52
C GLU A 60 -13.95 12.82 2.01
N HIS A 61 -13.24 12.38 3.06
CA HIS A 61 -13.59 11.12 3.69
C HIS A 61 -14.87 11.26 4.51
N GLN A 62 -15.95 10.65 4.03
CA GLN A 62 -17.22 10.59 4.74
C GLN A 62 -17.14 9.53 5.85
N GLY A 63 -16.72 9.95 7.06
CA GLY A 63 -16.91 9.14 8.27
C GLY A 63 -18.40 8.90 8.52
N GLY A 64 -18.79 7.80 9.20
CA GLY A 64 -20.16 7.60 9.67
C GLY A 64 -20.98 6.56 8.93
N SER A 65 -22.31 6.75 8.85
CA SER A 65 -23.29 5.75 8.42
C SER A 65 -23.13 5.30 6.96
N LYS A 66 -23.64 4.11 6.64
CA LYS A 66 -23.65 3.55 5.27
C LYS A 66 -24.31 4.50 4.25
N LEU A 67 -25.37 5.21 4.64
CA LEU A 67 -26.07 6.17 3.80
C LEU A 67 -25.19 7.38 3.45
N ARG A 68 -24.46 7.94 4.41
CA ARG A 68 -23.50 9.02 4.15
C ARG A 68 -22.41 8.60 3.17
N LYS A 69 -21.90 7.38 3.28
CA LYS A 69 -20.89 6.84 2.35
C LYS A 69 -21.43 6.75 0.91
N VAL A 70 -22.67 6.29 0.74
CA VAL A 70 -23.30 6.25 -0.59
C VAL A 70 -23.52 7.67 -1.14
N TRP A 71 -24.03 8.58 -0.31
CA TRP A 71 -24.24 9.97 -0.71
C TRP A 71 -22.93 10.65 -1.12
N GLY A 72 -21.87 10.47 -0.35
CA GLY A 72 -20.53 11.00 -0.68
C GLY A 72 -19.98 10.48 -2.01
N VAL A 73 -20.32 9.25 -2.41
CA VAL A 73 -19.96 8.74 -3.76
C VAL A 73 -20.74 9.49 -4.84
N VAL A 74 -22.05 9.73 -4.64
CA VAL A 74 -22.88 10.48 -5.60
C VAL A 74 -22.41 11.93 -5.73
N GLU A 75 -22.17 12.62 -4.62
CA GLU A 75 -21.61 13.98 -4.61
C GLU A 75 -20.28 14.05 -5.37
N ARG A 76 -19.42 13.06 -5.14
CA ARG A 76 -18.12 12.99 -5.82
C ARG A 76 -18.27 12.74 -7.33
N ILE A 77 -19.22 11.89 -7.76
CA ILE A 77 -19.53 11.69 -9.19
C ILE A 77 -19.94 13.01 -9.83
N VAL A 78 -20.88 13.73 -9.21
CA VAL A 78 -21.36 15.02 -9.75
C VAL A 78 -20.24 16.06 -9.81
N ALA A 79 -19.40 16.15 -8.79
CA ALA A 79 -18.28 17.07 -8.77
C ALA A 79 -17.23 16.72 -9.84
N LEU A 80 -16.85 15.44 -9.97
CA LEU A 80 -15.91 14.97 -11.00
C LEU A 80 -16.43 15.23 -12.41
N GLN A 81 -17.74 15.00 -12.65
CA GLN A 81 -18.36 15.30 -13.95
C GLN A 81 -18.23 16.77 -14.38
N LYS A 82 -18.27 17.69 -13.41
CA LYS A 82 -18.22 19.14 -13.68
C LYS A 82 -16.82 19.65 -13.93
N VAL A 83 -15.80 19.12 -13.24
CA VAL A 83 -14.48 19.78 -13.17
C VAL A 83 -13.36 19.01 -13.89
N VAL A 84 -13.50 17.69 -14.09
CA VAL A 84 -12.48 16.93 -14.82
C VAL A 84 -12.55 17.26 -16.30
N PRO A 85 -11.46 17.74 -16.93
CA PRO A 85 -11.42 18.02 -18.36
C PRO A 85 -11.60 16.74 -19.20
N ASP A 86 -11.54 16.83 -20.50
CA ASP A 86 -11.60 15.63 -21.36
C ASP A 86 -10.34 14.79 -21.22
N PHE A 87 -10.46 13.48 -21.39
CA PHE A 87 -9.39 12.50 -21.25
C PHE A 87 -9.70 11.26 -22.10
N ASP A 88 -8.70 10.43 -22.38
CA ASP A 88 -8.86 9.20 -23.16
C ASP A 88 -8.97 7.96 -22.26
N VAL A 89 -8.16 7.91 -21.22
CA VAL A 89 -8.06 6.77 -20.29
C VAL A 89 -8.04 7.27 -18.87
N LYS A 90 -8.80 6.63 -17.99
CA LYS A 90 -8.77 6.86 -16.54
C LYS A 90 -8.04 5.71 -15.84
N ILE A 91 -7.12 6.02 -14.91
CA ILE A 91 -6.36 5.04 -14.13
C ILE A 91 -6.52 5.32 -12.63
N SER A 92 -6.80 4.28 -11.83
CA SER A 92 -6.88 4.39 -10.36
C SER A 92 -6.69 3.04 -9.65
N CYS A 93 -6.69 3.10 -8.32
CA CYS A 93 -6.82 1.92 -7.47
C CYS A 93 -8.23 1.90 -6.86
N GLY A 94 -9.06 0.92 -7.25
CA GLY A 94 -10.36 0.63 -6.64
C GLY A 94 -11.30 1.82 -6.40
N ALA A 95 -11.47 2.72 -7.36
CA ALA A 95 -12.20 3.98 -7.18
C ALA A 95 -13.58 3.96 -7.87
N ASP A 96 -14.66 3.90 -7.09
CA ASP A 96 -16.05 3.81 -7.59
C ASP A 96 -16.44 5.03 -8.46
N ALA A 97 -16.35 6.24 -7.89
CA ALA A 97 -16.88 7.45 -8.50
C ALA A 97 -16.20 7.76 -9.85
N SER A 98 -14.88 7.70 -9.91
CA SER A 98 -14.15 8.03 -11.14
C SER A 98 -14.30 6.96 -12.22
N ASN A 99 -14.48 5.68 -11.89
CA ASN A 99 -14.81 4.65 -12.86
C ASN A 99 -16.19 4.90 -13.48
N ILE A 100 -17.19 5.27 -12.66
CA ILE A 100 -18.53 5.60 -13.13
C ILE A 100 -18.50 6.82 -14.08
N VAL A 101 -17.81 7.89 -13.67
CA VAL A 101 -17.66 9.11 -14.48
C VAL A 101 -17.01 8.81 -15.84
N ALA A 102 -15.92 8.06 -15.85
CA ALA A 102 -15.23 7.68 -17.07
C ALA A 102 -16.14 6.89 -18.01
N LYS A 103 -16.89 5.93 -17.45
CA LYS A 103 -17.83 5.11 -18.23
C LYS A 103 -18.99 5.93 -18.80
N GLN A 104 -19.56 6.87 -18.02
CA GLN A 104 -20.62 7.78 -18.47
C GLN A 104 -20.14 8.69 -19.62
N ARG A 105 -18.85 9.01 -19.67
CA ARG A 105 -18.23 9.77 -20.76
C ARG A 105 -17.76 8.89 -21.94
N GLY A 106 -18.02 7.58 -21.91
CA GLY A 106 -17.57 6.66 -22.96
C GLY A 106 -16.05 6.46 -23.03
N LYS A 107 -15.34 6.76 -21.93
CA LYS A 107 -13.87 6.68 -21.87
C LYS A 107 -13.41 5.34 -21.28
N LYS A 108 -12.17 4.94 -21.66
CA LYS A 108 -11.54 3.72 -21.14
C LYS A 108 -11.19 3.86 -19.67
N THR A 109 -11.29 2.74 -18.93
CA THR A 109 -10.96 2.68 -17.50
C THR A 109 -10.00 1.55 -17.18
N VAL A 110 -8.96 1.88 -16.41
CA VAL A 110 -8.04 0.92 -15.81
C VAL A 110 -8.15 1.01 -14.29
N THR A 111 -8.26 -0.11 -13.64
CA THR A 111 -8.25 -0.18 -12.17
C THR A 111 -7.26 -1.22 -11.67
N PHE A 112 -6.62 -0.94 -10.55
CA PHE A 112 -5.74 -1.85 -9.84
C PHE A 112 -6.33 -2.14 -8.47
N ASP A 113 -6.28 -3.39 -8.02
CA ASP A 113 -6.63 -3.73 -6.64
C ASP A 113 -5.89 -5.00 -6.19
N ASP A 114 -5.79 -5.19 -4.88
CA ASP A 114 -5.20 -6.36 -4.22
C ASP A 114 -6.08 -6.85 -3.06
N ASN A 115 -7.28 -6.30 -2.92
CA ASN A 115 -8.17 -6.59 -1.81
C ASN A 115 -9.36 -7.47 -2.26
N ASP A 116 -9.31 -8.75 -1.89
CA ASP A 116 -10.36 -9.73 -2.20
C ASP A 116 -11.55 -9.70 -1.22
N ILE A 117 -11.49 -8.88 -0.17
CA ILE A 117 -12.54 -8.77 0.87
C ILE A 117 -13.43 -7.53 0.64
N SER A 118 -12.87 -6.48 0.05
CA SER A 118 -13.62 -5.25 -0.25
C SER A 118 -14.75 -5.49 -1.23
N PRO A 119 -15.84 -4.68 -1.19
CA PRO A 119 -16.96 -4.82 -2.11
C PRO A 119 -16.64 -4.27 -3.50
N ASN A 120 -15.70 -4.90 -4.20
CA ASN A 120 -15.16 -4.46 -5.50
C ASN A 120 -16.21 -4.51 -6.62
N TRP A 121 -17.32 -5.24 -6.42
CA TRP A 121 -18.47 -5.24 -7.31
C TRP A 121 -19.02 -3.83 -7.61
N ARG A 122 -18.71 -2.84 -6.78
CA ARG A 122 -19.17 -1.45 -6.98
C ARG A 122 -18.53 -0.80 -8.19
N TYR A 123 -17.29 -1.12 -8.51
CA TYR A 123 -16.56 -0.54 -9.64
C TYR A 123 -16.25 -1.55 -10.74
N ALA A 124 -16.31 -2.84 -10.45
CA ALA A 124 -16.01 -3.91 -11.42
C ALA A 124 -16.79 -3.78 -12.75
N PRO A 125 -18.10 -3.44 -12.76
CA PRO A 125 -18.84 -3.29 -14.01
C PRO A 125 -18.39 -2.11 -14.86
N PHE A 126 -17.67 -1.15 -14.26
CA PHE A 126 -17.21 0.07 -14.90
C PHE A 126 -15.72 0.04 -15.25
N ALA A 127 -15.02 -1.05 -14.98
CA ALA A 127 -13.64 -1.25 -15.34
C ALA A 127 -13.54 -1.93 -16.72
N ASP A 128 -12.77 -1.35 -17.66
CA ASP A 128 -12.49 -1.99 -18.94
C ASP A 128 -11.24 -2.90 -18.86
N LEU A 129 -10.33 -2.61 -17.92
CA LEU A 129 -9.19 -3.45 -17.58
C LEU A 129 -8.94 -3.38 -16.07
N ALA A 130 -8.94 -4.53 -15.41
CA ALA A 130 -8.75 -4.67 -13.98
C ALA A 130 -7.53 -5.55 -13.67
N PHE A 131 -6.54 -4.97 -13.01
CA PHE A 131 -5.30 -5.65 -12.63
C PHE A 131 -5.40 -6.18 -11.20
N PHE A 132 -5.12 -7.46 -11.03
CA PHE A 132 -5.02 -8.12 -9.73
C PHE A 132 -3.80 -9.05 -9.68
N PRO A 133 -3.18 -9.25 -8.50
CA PRO A 133 -2.18 -10.29 -8.33
C PRO A 133 -2.74 -11.69 -8.57
N LYS A 134 -2.00 -12.60 -9.19
CA LYS A 134 -2.36 -14.02 -9.30
C LYS A 134 -2.52 -14.73 -7.97
N ALA A 135 -1.94 -14.19 -6.90
CA ALA A 135 -2.15 -14.62 -5.52
C ALA A 135 -3.64 -14.60 -5.08
N ILE A 136 -4.49 -13.84 -5.78
CA ILE A 136 -5.94 -13.84 -5.53
C ILE A 136 -6.59 -14.87 -6.46
N PRO A 137 -7.27 -15.90 -5.92
CA PRO A 137 -7.98 -16.88 -6.73
C PRO A 137 -9.00 -16.24 -7.66
N THR A 138 -8.95 -16.64 -8.94
CA THR A 138 -9.81 -16.09 -10.01
C THR A 138 -11.30 -16.18 -9.65
N GLU A 139 -11.73 -17.27 -9.00
CA GLU A 139 -13.11 -17.50 -8.59
C GLU A 139 -13.62 -16.45 -7.61
N LYS A 140 -12.75 -15.94 -6.73
CA LYS A 140 -13.09 -14.84 -5.81
C LYS A 140 -13.36 -13.55 -6.58
N LEU A 141 -12.57 -13.26 -7.59
CA LEU A 141 -12.72 -12.08 -8.45
C LEU A 141 -13.95 -12.19 -9.36
N HIS A 142 -14.23 -13.39 -9.89
CA HIS A 142 -15.43 -13.65 -10.67
C HIS A 142 -16.72 -13.44 -9.85
N LYS A 143 -16.73 -13.80 -8.57
CA LYS A 143 -17.85 -13.51 -7.64
C LYS A 143 -18.03 -12.01 -7.43
N GLN A 144 -17.02 -11.20 -7.66
CA GLN A 144 -17.06 -9.74 -7.59
C GLN A 144 -17.23 -9.07 -8.96
N TRP A 145 -17.70 -9.83 -9.97
CA TRP A 145 -18.08 -9.39 -11.31
C TRP A 145 -16.91 -9.06 -12.26
N PHE A 146 -15.67 -9.39 -11.93
CA PHE A 146 -14.54 -9.33 -12.84
C PHE A 146 -14.47 -10.59 -13.71
N LYS A 147 -15.23 -10.65 -14.81
CA LYS A 147 -15.27 -11.84 -15.66
C LYS A 147 -14.64 -11.65 -17.03
N ARG A 148 -14.68 -10.45 -17.60
CA ARG A 148 -14.27 -10.18 -18.98
C ARG A 148 -13.05 -9.28 -19.12
N ASN A 149 -12.77 -8.52 -18.08
CA ASN A 149 -11.79 -7.43 -18.05
C ASN A 149 -10.68 -7.66 -17.02
N LEU A 150 -10.59 -8.87 -16.48
CA LEU A 150 -9.60 -9.26 -15.49
C LEU A 150 -8.25 -9.57 -16.16
N TYR A 151 -7.21 -8.95 -15.64
CA TYR A 151 -5.82 -9.31 -15.91
C TYR A 151 -5.12 -9.62 -14.57
N GLN A 152 -4.59 -10.83 -14.43
CA GLN A 152 -3.85 -11.25 -13.25
C GLN A 152 -2.37 -11.33 -13.58
N TYR A 153 -1.56 -10.57 -12.81
CA TYR A 153 -0.11 -10.48 -13.00
C TYR A 153 0.64 -11.29 -11.94
N GLU A 154 1.88 -11.70 -12.27
CA GLU A 154 2.77 -12.39 -11.34
C GLU A 154 3.33 -11.43 -10.27
N GLY A 155 3.49 -11.94 -9.05
CA GLY A 155 3.95 -11.14 -7.91
C GLY A 155 2.83 -10.42 -7.18
N TYR A 156 3.21 -9.37 -6.46
CA TYR A 156 2.33 -8.59 -5.59
C TYR A 156 2.31 -7.13 -6.03
N LYS A 157 1.32 -6.38 -5.57
CA LYS A 157 1.20 -4.94 -5.85
C LYS A 157 2.46 -4.18 -5.42
N GLU A 158 3.04 -4.58 -4.31
CA GLU A 158 4.27 -4.00 -3.77
C GLU A 158 5.45 -4.18 -4.72
N ASN A 159 5.59 -5.32 -5.39
CA ASN A 159 6.65 -5.54 -6.37
C ASN A 159 6.63 -4.47 -7.48
N PHE A 160 5.46 -4.00 -7.89
CA PHE A 160 5.34 -3.05 -8.99
C PHE A 160 6.11 -1.75 -8.73
N TYR A 161 5.96 -1.15 -7.54
CA TYR A 161 6.65 0.10 -7.22
C TYR A 161 8.01 -0.10 -6.55
N LEU A 162 8.27 -1.28 -6.00
CA LEU A 162 9.60 -1.62 -5.48
C LEU A 162 10.64 -1.79 -6.60
N ALA A 163 10.22 -2.05 -7.84
CA ALA A 163 11.13 -2.14 -8.99
C ALA A 163 11.99 -0.87 -9.19
N ASP A 164 11.42 0.30 -8.85
CA ASP A 164 12.08 1.61 -8.96
C ASP A 164 12.58 2.15 -7.61
N TYR A 165 12.53 1.32 -6.56
CA TYR A 165 12.98 1.74 -5.25
C TYR A 165 14.51 1.74 -5.16
N GLU A 166 15.06 2.87 -4.74
CA GLU A 166 16.47 3.06 -4.44
C GLU A 166 16.64 3.31 -2.93
N PRO A 167 17.40 2.46 -2.22
CA PRO A 167 17.62 2.62 -0.78
C PRO A 167 18.38 3.91 -0.47
N ASN A 168 17.94 4.64 0.55
CA ASN A 168 18.60 5.87 1.01
C ASN A 168 19.40 5.60 2.29
N ALA A 169 20.73 5.50 2.16
CA ALA A 169 21.63 5.25 3.29
C ALA A 169 21.56 6.35 4.36
N ALA A 170 21.29 7.61 4.00
CA ALA A 170 21.16 8.69 4.96
C ALA A 170 20.05 8.45 5.99
N PHE A 171 19.04 7.64 5.63
CA PHE A 171 18.00 7.25 6.56
C PHE A 171 18.56 6.44 7.74
N VAL A 172 19.29 5.36 7.47
CA VAL A 172 19.85 4.52 8.55
C VAL A 172 20.91 5.26 9.35
N GLU A 173 21.68 6.13 8.71
CA GLU A 173 22.66 6.97 9.39
C GLU A 173 22.00 7.92 10.39
N SER A 174 20.80 8.45 10.10
CA SER A 174 20.06 9.36 10.98
C SER A 174 19.48 8.68 12.22
N LEU A 175 19.37 7.34 12.26
CA LEU A 175 18.82 6.64 13.42
C LEU A 175 19.79 6.73 14.62
N PRO A 176 19.29 6.89 15.86
CA PRO A 176 20.12 7.08 17.05
C PRO A 176 20.76 5.78 17.59
N PHE A 177 20.65 4.70 16.86
CA PHE A 177 21.20 3.40 17.27
C PHE A 177 22.71 3.34 17.05
N ALA A 178 23.42 2.66 17.96
CA ALA A 178 24.84 2.36 17.78
C ALA A 178 25.02 1.31 16.68
N ALA A 179 26.14 1.42 15.96
CA ALA A 179 26.54 0.37 15.03
C ALA A 179 27.02 -0.87 15.79
N GLY A 180 26.68 -2.05 15.30
CA GLY A 180 27.16 -3.32 15.78
C GLY A 180 28.63 -3.59 15.37
N ALA A 181 29.15 -4.76 15.71
CA ALA A 181 30.50 -5.18 15.37
C ALA A 181 30.76 -5.30 13.85
N ASP A 182 29.70 -5.49 13.07
CA ASP A 182 29.71 -5.53 11.59
C ASP A 182 29.61 -4.13 10.95
N GLY A 183 29.58 -3.06 11.75
CA GLY A 183 29.43 -1.69 11.30
C GLY A 183 28.00 -1.28 10.92
N LYS A 184 27.01 -2.16 11.08
CA LYS A 184 25.61 -1.88 10.76
C LYS A 184 24.81 -1.51 12.00
N LYS A 185 23.80 -0.68 11.82
CA LYS A 185 22.80 -0.40 12.86
C LYS A 185 21.71 -1.47 12.82
N HIS A 186 21.67 -2.31 13.85
CA HIS A 186 20.68 -3.36 14.01
C HIS A 186 19.44 -2.83 14.71
N TYR A 187 18.27 -3.02 14.11
CA TYR A 187 16.99 -2.63 14.69
C TYR A 187 15.82 -3.42 14.05
N VAL A 188 14.75 -3.53 14.79
CA VAL A 188 13.46 -4.01 14.27
C VAL A 188 12.49 -2.84 14.14
N VAL A 189 11.62 -2.87 13.14
CA VAL A 189 10.52 -1.91 13.03
C VAL A 189 9.27 -2.49 13.70
N VAL A 190 8.63 -1.72 14.56
CA VAL A 190 7.32 -2.05 15.12
C VAL A 190 6.29 -1.01 14.70
N ARG A 191 5.21 -1.45 14.04
CA ARG A 191 4.08 -0.58 13.66
C ARG A 191 2.76 -1.19 14.13
N PRO A 192 1.98 -0.49 14.99
CA PRO A 192 0.74 -0.99 15.55
C PRO A 192 -0.33 -1.36 14.52
N GLU A 193 -1.24 -2.22 14.96
CA GLU A 193 -2.48 -2.55 14.26
C GLU A 193 -3.41 -1.35 14.18
N ASN A 194 -4.27 -1.33 13.16
CA ASN A 194 -5.41 -0.42 13.14
C ASN A 194 -6.57 -0.99 13.96
N ILE A 195 -6.49 -0.94 15.28
CA ILE A 195 -7.55 -1.45 16.18
C ILE A 195 -8.86 -0.66 16.13
N ARG A 196 -8.83 0.57 15.56
CA ARG A 196 -10.02 1.41 15.35
C ARG A 196 -10.73 1.13 14.02
N ALA A 197 -10.21 0.21 13.23
CA ALA A 197 -10.84 -0.14 11.96
C ALA A 197 -12.14 -0.94 12.18
N ASN A 198 -13.14 -0.70 11.33
CA ASN A 198 -14.47 -1.32 11.42
C ASN A 198 -14.46 -2.86 11.31
N TYR A 199 -13.35 -3.46 10.92
CA TYR A 199 -13.17 -4.93 10.80
C TYR A 199 -12.46 -5.54 12.01
N VAL A 200 -12.17 -4.74 13.05
CA VAL A 200 -11.52 -5.17 14.28
C VAL A 200 -12.48 -4.94 15.44
N GLU A 201 -13.05 -6.02 15.97
CA GLU A 201 -13.94 -5.95 17.14
C GLU A 201 -13.30 -6.67 18.33
N GLY A 202 -13.32 -6.02 19.51
CA GLY A 202 -12.97 -6.61 20.79
C GLY A 202 -11.50 -7.05 20.95
N ARG A 203 -10.59 -6.59 20.08
CA ARG A 203 -9.16 -6.92 20.18
C ARG A 203 -8.35 -5.78 20.76
N THR A 204 -7.43 -6.14 21.65
CA THR A 204 -6.40 -5.25 22.19
C THR A 204 -5.13 -5.35 21.36
N SER A 205 -4.31 -4.31 21.36
CA SER A 205 -2.99 -4.34 20.71
C SER A 205 -2.04 -5.29 21.46
N ILE A 206 -1.25 -6.07 20.70
CA ILE A 206 -0.16 -6.86 21.26
C ILE A 206 1.13 -6.05 21.44
N VAL A 207 1.18 -4.84 20.92
CA VAL A 207 2.39 -4.01 20.88
C VAL A 207 2.98 -3.74 22.26
N PRO A 208 2.20 -3.45 23.33
CA PRO A 208 2.80 -3.24 24.66
C PRO A 208 3.58 -4.46 25.18
N GLU A 209 3.06 -5.66 24.97
CA GLU A 209 3.75 -6.91 25.35
C GLU A 209 4.97 -7.13 24.45
N LEU A 210 4.80 -6.95 23.14
CA LEU A 210 5.85 -7.11 22.15
C LEU A 210 7.06 -6.21 22.42
N LEU A 211 6.84 -4.93 22.72
CA LEU A 211 7.92 -3.99 23.05
C LEU A 211 8.69 -4.39 24.32
N ARG A 212 7.99 -4.88 25.35
CA ARG A 212 8.65 -5.36 26.58
C ARG A 212 9.51 -6.61 26.33
N GLU A 213 9.05 -7.52 25.47
CA GLU A 213 9.84 -8.72 25.11
C GLU A 213 11.07 -8.35 24.26
N LEU A 214 10.96 -7.37 23.37
CA LEU A 214 12.09 -6.83 22.61
C LEU A 214 13.09 -6.13 23.53
N GLU A 215 12.63 -5.34 24.51
CA GLU A 215 13.50 -4.71 25.53
C GLU A 215 14.30 -5.75 26.32
N LYS A 216 13.66 -6.82 26.80
CA LYS A 216 14.34 -7.91 27.54
C LYS A 216 15.49 -8.55 26.74
N ARG A 217 15.39 -8.52 25.41
CA ARG A 217 16.42 -9.03 24.49
C ARG A 217 17.44 -7.99 24.08
N GLY A 218 17.33 -6.75 24.58
CA GLY A 218 18.23 -5.64 24.23
C GLY A 218 18.09 -5.18 22.78
N ALA A 219 16.96 -5.45 22.13
CA ALA A 219 16.75 -5.06 20.74
C ALA A 219 16.51 -3.55 20.62
N ASN A 220 17.10 -2.91 19.58
CA ASN A 220 16.70 -1.58 19.19
C ASN A 220 15.41 -1.63 18.38
N VAL A 221 14.50 -0.72 18.66
CA VAL A 221 13.18 -0.67 18.02
C VAL A 221 12.94 0.69 17.40
N LEU A 222 12.74 0.73 16.09
CA LEU A 222 12.15 1.87 15.40
C LEU A 222 10.62 1.73 15.51
N PHE A 223 10.01 2.50 16.41
CA PHE A 223 8.58 2.46 16.65
C PHE A 223 7.85 3.51 15.82
N LEU A 224 6.90 3.08 15.00
CA LEU A 224 6.13 3.93 14.09
C LEU A 224 4.66 3.96 14.52
N PRO A 225 4.27 4.82 15.48
CA PRO A 225 2.90 4.92 15.96
C PRO A 225 1.94 5.28 14.81
N ARG A 226 0.73 4.74 14.86
CA ARG A 226 -0.32 5.07 13.88
C ARG A 226 -1.20 6.21 14.38
N TYR A 227 -1.44 6.22 15.69
CA TYR A 227 -2.23 7.23 16.39
C TYR A 227 -1.39 7.84 17.51
N GLU A 228 -1.74 9.05 17.94
CA GLU A 228 -1.03 9.69 19.05
C GLU A 228 -1.08 8.82 20.32
N THR A 229 -2.22 8.16 20.58
CA THR A 229 -2.38 7.24 21.72
C THR A 229 -1.49 5.99 21.66
N ASP A 230 -0.95 5.63 20.49
CA ASP A 230 -0.04 4.49 20.38
C ASP A 230 1.34 4.79 20.99
N ARG A 231 1.69 6.07 21.15
CA ARG A 231 2.95 6.51 21.78
C ARG A 231 3.07 6.00 23.21
N ASP A 232 1.94 5.85 23.90
CA ASP A 232 1.89 5.36 25.28
C ASP A 232 2.41 3.91 25.40
N TYR A 233 2.34 3.11 24.31
CA TYR A 233 2.86 1.74 24.30
C TYR A 233 4.38 1.65 24.54
N ALA A 234 5.10 2.68 24.15
CA ALA A 234 6.56 2.76 24.30
C ALA A 234 7.01 3.46 25.57
N GLN A 235 6.07 3.95 26.40
CA GLN A 235 6.41 4.69 27.62
C GLN A 235 7.19 3.79 28.60
N GLY A 236 8.39 4.24 28.98
CA GLY A 236 9.27 3.53 29.91
C GLY A 236 9.97 2.31 29.32
N VAL A 237 9.85 2.02 28.02
CA VAL A 237 10.54 0.91 27.34
C VAL A 237 11.87 1.41 26.78
N LYS A 238 12.96 0.75 27.15
CA LYS A 238 14.31 1.08 26.68
C LYS A 238 14.55 0.58 25.25
N GLY A 239 15.49 1.22 24.53
CA GLY A 239 15.86 0.80 23.18
C GLY A 239 14.83 1.21 22.10
N VAL A 240 13.76 1.91 22.45
CA VAL A 240 12.73 2.36 21.51
C VAL A 240 12.99 3.79 21.08
N TYR A 241 13.05 3.99 19.76
CA TYR A 241 13.11 5.29 19.11
C TYR A 241 11.83 5.57 18.32
N MET A 242 11.21 6.70 18.56
CA MET A 242 10.06 7.21 17.81
C MET A 242 10.49 8.48 17.06
N PRO A 243 10.49 8.48 15.73
CA PRO A 243 10.77 9.68 14.95
C PRO A 243 9.75 10.79 15.25
N SER A 244 10.21 12.03 15.30
CA SER A 244 9.34 13.22 15.43
C SER A 244 8.60 13.54 14.15
N GLU A 245 9.16 13.15 13.02
CA GLU A 245 8.58 13.35 11.68
C GLU A 245 8.29 12.02 10.98
N ALA A 246 7.44 12.08 9.96
CA ALA A 246 7.12 10.91 9.14
C ALA A 246 8.37 10.44 8.37
N VAL A 247 8.72 9.18 8.52
CA VAL A 247 9.84 8.54 7.82
C VAL A 247 9.39 7.87 6.52
N ASN A 248 10.34 7.64 5.62
CA ASN A 248 10.10 6.80 4.45
C ASN A 248 9.97 5.34 4.89
N GLY A 249 8.75 4.78 4.77
CA GLY A 249 8.46 3.40 5.19
C GLY A 249 9.27 2.34 4.44
N LEU A 250 9.65 2.59 3.17
CA LEU A 250 10.46 1.66 2.39
C LEU A 250 11.90 1.60 2.92
N ASP A 251 12.49 2.76 3.25
CA ASP A 251 13.84 2.80 3.86
C ASP A 251 13.82 2.15 5.25
N ALA A 252 12.76 2.41 6.04
CA ALA A 252 12.59 1.78 7.33
C ALA A 252 12.50 0.25 7.23
N CYS A 253 11.86 -0.30 6.19
CA CYS A 253 11.82 -1.72 5.93
C CYS A 253 13.16 -2.27 5.44
N PHE A 254 13.78 -1.61 4.47
CA PHE A 254 14.95 -2.14 3.76
C PHE A 254 16.16 -2.36 4.68
N TYR A 255 16.40 -1.46 5.63
CA TYR A 255 17.56 -1.53 6.52
C TYR A 255 17.29 -2.26 7.85
N ALA A 256 16.06 -2.69 8.12
CA ALA A 256 15.72 -3.37 9.36
C ALA A 256 16.10 -4.86 9.36
N ASP A 257 16.41 -5.39 10.54
CA ASP A 257 16.60 -6.84 10.72
C ASP A 257 15.27 -7.60 10.61
N ALA A 258 14.17 -6.97 11.01
CA ALA A 258 12.80 -7.51 10.87
C ALA A 258 11.74 -6.40 10.94
N ILE A 259 10.59 -6.68 10.33
CA ILE A 259 9.39 -5.83 10.38
C ILE A 259 8.29 -6.56 11.14
N LEU A 260 7.83 -5.94 12.23
CA LEU A 260 6.76 -6.46 13.10
C LEU A 260 5.58 -5.50 13.03
N THR A 261 4.52 -5.86 12.31
CA THR A 261 3.47 -4.87 12.02
C THR A 261 2.06 -5.45 11.94
N GLY A 262 1.09 -4.68 12.40
CA GLY A 262 -0.32 -4.91 12.11
C GLY A 262 -0.81 -4.19 10.82
N ALA A 263 0.09 -3.58 10.05
CA ALA A 263 -0.21 -2.89 8.79
C ALA A 263 0.12 -3.76 7.58
N GLY A 264 -0.89 -4.26 6.87
CA GLY A 264 -0.71 -5.21 5.76
C GLY A 264 0.28 -4.74 4.69
N THR A 265 0.19 -3.48 4.22
CA THR A 265 1.09 -2.95 3.19
C THR A 265 2.56 -3.02 3.61
N MET A 266 2.90 -2.56 4.82
CA MET A 266 4.29 -2.60 5.30
C MET A 266 4.81 -4.02 5.47
N ALA A 267 3.96 -4.96 5.92
CA ALA A 267 4.33 -6.38 6.00
C ALA A 267 4.64 -6.95 4.61
N ARG A 268 3.83 -6.62 3.60
CA ARG A 268 4.05 -7.07 2.22
C ARG A 268 5.27 -6.41 1.58
N GLU A 269 5.50 -5.11 1.82
CA GLU A 269 6.72 -4.41 1.39
C GLU A 269 7.97 -5.13 1.90
N ALA A 270 8.04 -5.41 3.20
CA ALA A 270 9.15 -6.14 3.80
C ALA A 270 9.32 -7.55 3.21
N ALA A 271 8.22 -8.30 3.08
CA ALA A 271 8.23 -9.64 2.49
C ALA A 271 8.73 -9.64 1.02
N CYS A 272 8.32 -8.63 0.23
CA CYS A 272 8.79 -8.46 -1.14
C CYS A 272 10.25 -8.03 -1.24
N MET A 273 10.77 -7.35 -0.22
CA MET A 273 12.19 -6.99 -0.09
C MET A 273 13.06 -8.12 0.46
N GLY A 274 12.47 -9.26 0.88
CA GLY A 274 13.22 -10.35 1.52
C GLY A 274 13.63 -10.06 2.97
N VAL A 275 13.07 -9.03 3.58
CA VAL A 275 13.26 -8.71 5.00
C VAL A 275 12.32 -9.58 5.84
N PRO A 276 12.77 -10.18 6.96
CA PRO A 276 11.93 -10.94 7.86
C PRO A 276 10.67 -10.14 8.23
N SER A 277 9.51 -10.62 7.81
CA SER A 277 8.24 -9.92 7.94
C SER A 277 7.29 -10.68 8.85
N VAL A 278 6.82 -10.03 9.91
CA VAL A 278 5.81 -10.55 10.82
C VAL A 278 4.57 -9.69 10.75
N SER A 279 3.47 -10.29 10.34
CA SER A 279 2.15 -9.68 10.41
C SER A 279 1.41 -10.13 11.66
N PHE A 280 0.99 -9.20 12.48
CA PHE A 280 0.04 -9.44 13.59
C PHE A 280 -1.30 -8.73 13.35
N PHE A 281 -1.72 -8.71 12.10
CA PHE A 281 -2.98 -8.09 11.67
C PHE A 281 -4.15 -8.47 12.58
N ALA A 282 -4.92 -7.47 13.01
CA ALA A 282 -5.98 -7.69 14.00
C ALA A 282 -7.34 -8.09 13.39
N GLY A 283 -7.50 -8.06 12.08
CA GLY A 283 -8.74 -8.47 11.42
C GLY A 283 -9.02 -9.97 11.59
N SER A 284 -10.27 -10.36 11.36
CA SER A 284 -10.72 -11.75 11.48
C SER A 284 -10.21 -12.66 10.37
N ARG A 285 -9.78 -12.09 9.23
CA ARG A 285 -9.34 -12.81 8.05
C ARG A 285 -8.23 -12.06 7.33
N LEU A 286 -7.19 -12.78 6.92
CA LEU A 286 -6.15 -12.27 6.03
C LEU A 286 -6.69 -12.08 4.60
N LEU A 287 -6.15 -11.11 3.88
CA LEU A 287 -6.31 -11.01 2.43
C LEU A 287 -5.66 -12.21 1.75
N ALA A 288 -6.13 -12.58 0.57
CA ALA A 288 -5.54 -13.67 -0.20
C ALA A 288 -4.05 -13.43 -0.51
N VAL A 289 -3.66 -12.19 -0.76
CA VAL A 289 -2.26 -11.78 -0.97
C VAL A 289 -1.39 -12.00 0.27
N ASP A 290 -1.91 -11.69 1.46
CA ASP A 290 -1.18 -11.91 2.72
C ASP A 290 -1.04 -13.41 3.00
N GLN A 291 -2.12 -14.17 2.80
CA GLN A 291 -2.11 -15.61 2.97
C GLN A 291 -1.12 -16.30 2.02
N SER A 292 -1.07 -15.87 0.76
CA SER A 292 -0.09 -16.38 -0.22
C SER A 292 1.35 -16.14 0.21
N LEU A 293 1.66 -14.98 0.82
CA LEU A 293 2.99 -14.69 1.37
C LEU A 293 3.34 -15.58 2.57
N VAL A 294 2.35 -15.87 3.42
CA VAL A 294 2.53 -16.79 4.56
C VAL A 294 2.77 -18.21 4.07
N GLU A 295 1.98 -18.70 3.12
CA GLU A 295 2.13 -20.04 2.52
C GLU A 295 3.46 -20.20 1.78
N ALA A 296 3.96 -19.12 1.17
CA ALA A 296 5.28 -19.08 0.52
C ALA A 296 6.46 -18.93 1.51
N GLY A 297 6.20 -18.85 2.83
CA GLY A 297 7.23 -18.66 3.85
C GLY A 297 7.91 -17.29 3.84
N LYS A 298 7.36 -16.31 3.09
CA LYS A 298 7.89 -14.95 2.97
C LYS A 298 7.39 -14.01 4.06
N MET A 299 6.33 -14.39 4.76
CA MET A 299 5.75 -13.64 5.88
C MET A 299 5.32 -14.61 6.96
N PHE A 300 5.59 -14.27 8.21
CA PHE A 300 5.06 -14.99 9.37
C PHE A 300 3.82 -14.28 9.89
N PHE A 301 2.77 -15.03 10.20
CA PHE A 301 1.54 -14.47 10.77
C PHE A 301 1.28 -15.07 12.14
N SER A 302 1.33 -14.23 13.17
CA SER A 302 0.89 -14.60 14.53
C SER A 302 0.56 -13.35 15.35
N ARG A 303 -0.37 -13.47 16.27
CA ARG A 303 -0.63 -12.50 17.35
C ARG A 303 -0.13 -12.98 18.71
N SER A 304 0.57 -14.08 18.76
CA SER A 304 1.22 -14.62 19.97
C SER A 304 2.64 -14.06 20.06
N VAL A 305 2.89 -13.20 21.04
CA VAL A 305 4.22 -12.62 21.23
C VAL A 305 5.29 -13.71 21.43
N PRO A 306 5.08 -14.80 22.19
CA PRO A 306 6.04 -15.89 22.27
C PRO A 306 6.36 -16.57 20.93
N GLU A 307 5.37 -16.73 20.05
CA GLU A 307 5.59 -17.29 18.70
C GLU A 307 6.39 -16.34 17.81
N ILE A 308 6.09 -15.05 17.88
CA ILE A 308 6.83 -14.00 17.16
C ILE A 308 8.29 -14.00 17.61
N MET A 309 8.55 -14.05 18.92
CA MET A 309 9.91 -14.08 19.45
C MET A 309 10.70 -15.31 18.99
N ARG A 310 10.05 -16.48 18.98
CA ARG A 310 10.66 -17.73 18.48
C ARG A 310 10.97 -17.65 16.98
N TYR A 311 10.08 -17.07 16.19
CA TYR A 311 10.31 -16.85 14.77
C TYR A 311 11.55 -15.96 14.54
N LEU A 312 11.69 -14.87 15.29
CA LEU A 312 12.82 -13.94 15.16
C LEU A 312 14.18 -14.58 15.48
N GLU A 313 14.23 -15.58 16.38
CA GLU A 313 15.49 -16.30 16.72
C GLU A 313 16.05 -17.09 15.53
N GLY A 314 15.17 -17.55 14.63
CA GLY A 314 15.56 -18.30 13.43
C GLY A 314 15.52 -17.50 12.13
N ALA A 315 14.98 -16.28 12.17
CA ALA A 315 14.80 -15.48 10.98
C ALA A 315 16.13 -14.98 10.45
N LYS A 316 16.29 -15.08 9.12
CA LYS A 316 17.44 -14.51 8.40
C LYS A 316 16.91 -13.62 7.31
N SER A 317 17.53 -12.47 7.11
CA SER A 317 17.26 -11.65 5.93
C SER A 317 17.62 -12.47 4.69
N GLY A 318 16.65 -12.59 3.79
CA GLY A 318 16.89 -13.10 2.45
C GLY A 318 17.60 -12.03 1.61
N GLU A 319 18.16 -12.42 0.49
CA GLU A 319 18.57 -11.43 -0.50
C GLU A 319 17.31 -10.74 -1.06
N ALA A 320 17.29 -9.41 -0.97
CA ALA A 320 16.24 -8.61 -1.58
C ALA A 320 16.29 -8.77 -3.09
N SER A 321 15.49 -9.69 -3.64
CA SER A 321 15.44 -9.90 -5.08
C SER A 321 14.54 -8.85 -5.74
N MET A 322 15.17 -7.81 -6.27
CA MET A 322 14.49 -6.84 -7.15
C MET A 322 14.17 -7.41 -8.53
N GLU A 323 14.61 -8.64 -8.82
CA GLU A 323 14.32 -9.30 -10.10
C GLU A 323 12.82 -9.56 -10.28
N GLN A 324 12.15 -10.12 -9.26
CA GLN A 324 10.69 -10.29 -9.28
C GLN A 324 9.97 -8.95 -9.42
N SER A 325 10.44 -7.93 -8.74
CA SER A 325 9.83 -6.59 -8.82
C SER A 325 9.95 -6.02 -10.23
N ARG A 326 11.12 -6.10 -10.85
CA ARG A 326 11.31 -5.68 -12.26
C ARG A 326 10.49 -6.49 -13.24
N ALA A 327 10.39 -7.80 -13.04
CA ALA A 327 9.55 -8.67 -13.89
C ALA A 327 8.06 -8.30 -13.80
N THR A 328 7.54 -8.13 -12.58
CA THR A 328 6.15 -7.69 -12.33
C THR A 328 5.87 -6.32 -12.97
N GLN A 329 6.78 -5.37 -12.82
CA GLN A 329 6.63 -4.03 -13.39
C GLN A 329 6.61 -4.07 -14.93
N LYS A 330 7.52 -4.82 -15.54
CA LYS A 330 7.59 -5.02 -17.00
C LYS A 330 6.30 -5.64 -17.54
N GLU A 331 5.78 -6.67 -16.88
CA GLU A 331 4.52 -7.33 -17.26
C GLU A 331 3.35 -6.36 -17.23
N ILE A 332 3.19 -5.60 -16.13
CA ILE A 332 2.11 -4.61 -15.98
C ILE A 332 2.22 -3.51 -17.02
N PHE A 333 3.42 -2.95 -17.25
CA PHE A 333 3.62 -1.92 -18.25
C PHE A 333 3.33 -2.42 -19.66
N GLY A 334 3.77 -3.63 -20.03
CA GLY A 334 3.45 -4.20 -21.33
C GLY A 334 1.95 -4.27 -21.60
N LYS A 335 1.18 -4.68 -20.58
CA LYS A 335 -0.29 -4.74 -20.70
C LYS A 335 -0.95 -3.36 -20.71
N LEU A 336 -0.41 -2.39 -19.98
CA LEU A 336 -0.88 -1.02 -19.99
C LEU A 336 -0.60 -0.34 -21.35
N ASP A 337 0.62 -0.46 -21.88
CA ASP A 337 1.01 0.13 -23.18
C ASP A 337 0.09 -0.38 -24.30
N GLU A 338 -0.18 -1.70 -24.34
CA GLU A 338 -1.14 -2.33 -25.26
C GLU A 338 -2.54 -1.71 -25.12
N PHE A 339 -3.04 -1.58 -23.91
CA PHE A 339 -4.40 -1.10 -23.64
C PHE A 339 -4.56 0.38 -23.94
N ILE A 340 -3.59 1.20 -23.55
CA ILE A 340 -3.58 2.65 -23.79
C ILE A 340 -3.32 2.91 -25.28
N GLY A 341 -2.49 2.12 -25.92
CA GLY A 341 -2.10 2.25 -27.33
C GLY A 341 -1.05 3.36 -27.52
N VAL A 342 0.00 3.32 -26.72
CA VAL A 342 1.18 4.19 -26.76
C VAL A 342 2.44 3.37 -27.03
#